data_bf9be03f0a055ea054096c548ad91fc0
#
_entry.id   bf9be03f0a055ea054096c548ad91fc0
#
_cell.length_a   1.000
_cell.length_b   1.000
_cell.length_c   1.000
_cell.angle_alpha   90.00
_cell.angle_beta   90.00
_cell.angle_gamma   90.00
#
_symmetry.space_group_name_H-M   'P 1'
#
loop_
_entity.id
_entity.type
_entity.pdbx_description
1 polymer ?
#
loop_
_entity_poly.entity_id
_entity_poly.type
_entity_poly.pdbx_seq_one_letter_code
_entity_poly.pdbx_strand_id
1 'polypeptide(L)'
;MRNICFLLIPMGIALLIFSIRKTIRFAKAELFFEMPCTEEEGNVHLPQGNYGIWLSGRRFKKTPIGNIGFQLRRAETGEKLYLSPSLMRTSVTGFDKGRMELYHFQVEEEGNYPMSLDGESSVRDRLEASIGNLLFKQPVDLSNFTVQIRKGNSIAMFFFAILSINLAAWMILGGVMLPFILAEVGY
;
A
#
# COMPACT_ATOMS: atom_id res chain seq x y z
N MET A 1 25.28 28.28 -21.98
CA MET A 1 24.06 27.46 -21.67
C MET A 1 24.37 25.97 -21.51
N ARG A 2 25.21 25.40 -22.36
CA ARG A 2 25.58 23.98 -22.36
C ARG A 2 26.02 23.42 -20.99
N ASN A 3 26.88 24.15 -20.26
CA ASN A 3 27.37 23.69 -18.95
C ASN A 3 26.32 23.69 -17.84
N ILE A 4 25.26 24.49 -17.97
CA ILE A 4 24.17 24.53 -17.01
C ILE A 4 23.29 23.28 -17.07
N CYS A 5 23.15 22.69 -18.27
CA CYS A 5 22.38 21.47 -18.46
C CYS A 5 22.95 20.28 -17.66
N PHE A 6 24.29 20.23 -17.48
CA PHE A 6 24.90 19.18 -16.67
C PHE A 6 24.52 19.24 -15.18
N LEU A 7 24.07 20.38 -14.65
CA LEU A 7 23.57 20.51 -13.29
C LEU A 7 22.26 19.73 -13.06
N LEU A 8 21.52 19.43 -14.12
CA LEU A 8 20.31 18.60 -14.03
C LEU A 8 20.62 17.17 -13.59
N ILE A 9 21.82 16.66 -13.90
CA ILE A 9 22.21 15.30 -13.55
C ILE A 9 22.32 15.13 -12.02
N PRO A 10 23.16 15.89 -11.30
CA PRO A 10 23.26 15.72 -9.84
C PRO A 10 21.95 16.07 -9.13
N MET A 11 21.17 17.04 -9.62
CA MET A 11 19.85 17.34 -9.07
C MET A 11 18.88 16.18 -9.27
N GLY A 12 18.86 15.57 -10.47
CA GLY A 12 18.04 14.40 -10.76
C GLY A 12 18.42 13.19 -9.89
N ILE A 13 19.73 12.96 -9.69
CA ILE A 13 20.22 11.88 -8.82
C ILE A 13 19.77 12.11 -7.36
N ALA A 14 19.93 13.31 -6.85
CA ALA A 14 19.51 13.66 -5.49
C ALA A 14 18.00 13.46 -5.30
N LEU A 15 17.19 13.91 -6.25
CA LEU A 15 15.74 13.73 -6.25
C LEU A 15 15.35 12.26 -6.33
N LEU A 16 16.04 11.46 -7.15
CA LEU A 16 15.82 10.02 -7.28
C LEU A 16 16.08 9.30 -5.96
N ILE A 17 17.22 9.57 -5.32
CA ILE A 17 17.56 8.97 -4.01
C ILE A 17 16.52 9.34 -2.96
N PHE A 18 16.10 10.60 -2.90
CA PHE A 18 15.08 11.06 -1.98
C PHE A 18 13.75 10.32 -2.21
N SER A 19 13.31 10.20 -3.46
CA SER A 19 12.05 9.56 -3.84
C SER A 19 12.07 8.05 -3.52
N ILE A 20 13.17 7.36 -3.83
CA ILE A 20 13.34 5.95 -3.49
C ILE A 20 13.28 5.73 -1.98
N ARG A 21 13.97 6.57 -1.18
CA ARG A 21 13.91 6.48 0.29
C ARG A 21 12.48 6.66 0.82
N LYS A 22 11.71 7.58 0.25
CA LYS A 22 10.29 7.79 0.62
C LYS A 22 9.43 6.57 0.26
N THR A 23 9.63 5.99 -0.92
CA THR A 23 8.92 4.78 -1.36
C THR A 23 9.23 3.57 -0.46
N ILE A 24 10.51 3.39 -0.08
CA ILE A 24 10.91 2.31 0.85
C ILE A 24 10.27 2.51 2.22
N ARG A 25 10.23 3.76 2.72
CA ARG A 25 9.58 4.06 4.01
C ARG A 25 8.07 3.74 3.96
N PHE A 26 7.41 4.06 2.85
CA PHE A 26 6.02 3.69 2.62
C PHE A 26 5.84 2.16 2.64
N ALA A 27 6.70 1.44 1.91
CA ALA A 27 6.65 -0.01 1.87
C ALA A 27 6.96 -0.69 3.22
N LYS A 28 7.70 -0.02 4.12
CA LYS A 28 8.04 -0.49 5.47
C LYS A 28 7.10 0.05 6.56
N ALA A 29 5.83 0.36 6.20
CA ALA A 29 4.84 0.82 7.18
C ALA A 29 4.83 -0.08 8.43
N GLU A 30 4.84 0.55 9.60
CA GLU A 30 4.88 -0.11 10.90
C GLU A 30 3.73 -1.10 11.06
N LEU A 31 4.04 -2.28 11.54
CA LEU A 31 3.07 -3.35 11.83
C LEU A 31 2.64 -3.24 13.29
N PHE A 32 1.35 -3.07 13.53
CA PHE A 32 0.76 -3.03 14.86
C PHE A 32 0.16 -4.37 15.26
N PHE A 33 -0.40 -5.09 14.30
CA PHE A 33 -1.08 -6.34 14.56
C PHE A 33 -1.03 -7.26 13.34
N GLU A 34 -0.93 -8.57 13.59
CA GLU A 34 -1.01 -9.59 12.56
C GLU A 34 -1.70 -10.82 13.14
N MET A 35 -2.66 -11.37 12.39
CA MET A 35 -3.32 -12.62 12.73
C MET A 35 -3.55 -13.47 11.48
N PRO A 36 -3.52 -14.81 11.59
CA PRO A 36 -3.89 -15.71 10.49
C PRO A 36 -5.36 -15.50 10.10
N CYS A 37 -5.67 -15.65 8.81
CA CYS A 37 -7.08 -15.62 8.36
C CYS A 37 -7.90 -16.85 8.82
N THR A 38 -7.28 -17.80 9.49
CA THR A 38 -7.93 -18.96 10.11
C THR A 38 -8.48 -18.65 11.50
N GLU A 39 -8.09 -17.54 12.11
CA GLU A 39 -8.62 -17.05 13.37
C GLU A 39 -9.78 -16.08 13.06
N GLU A 40 -10.84 -16.16 13.82
CA GLU A 40 -12.04 -15.35 13.60
C GLU A 40 -11.96 -14.01 14.29
N GLU A 41 -11.24 -13.92 15.42
CA GLU A 41 -11.14 -12.72 16.24
C GLU A 41 -9.72 -12.48 16.72
N GLY A 42 -9.38 -11.19 16.89
CA GLY A 42 -8.13 -10.75 17.49
C GLY A 42 -8.31 -9.42 18.22
N ASN A 43 -7.42 -9.12 19.16
CA ASN A 43 -7.44 -7.85 19.89
C ASN A 43 -6.17 -7.07 19.63
N VAL A 44 -6.30 -5.80 19.27
CA VAL A 44 -5.17 -4.92 18.98
C VAL A 44 -5.27 -3.63 19.79
N HIS A 45 -4.16 -3.22 20.38
CA HIS A 45 -4.02 -1.91 21.00
C HIS A 45 -3.50 -0.91 19.97
N LEU A 46 -4.28 0.15 19.72
CA LEU A 46 -3.95 1.16 18.71
C LEU A 46 -3.88 2.56 19.33
N PRO A 47 -2.75 3.26 19.19
CA PRO A 47 -2.67 4.69 19.44
C PRO A 47 -3.55 5.49 18.48
N GLN A 48 -3.83 6.75 18.82
CA GLN A 48 -4.48 7.68 17.89
C GLN A 48 -3.71 7.78 16.58
N GLY A 49 -4.42 7.66 15.43
CA GLY A 49 -3.77 7.74 14.12
C GLY A 49 -4.56 7.15 12.97
N ASN A 50 -3.92 7.14 11.80
CA ASN A 50 -4.48 6.51 10.60
C ASN A 50 -3.84 5.14 10.39
N TYR A 51 -4.66 4.17 10.02
CA TYR A 51 -4.27 2.78 9.86
C TYR A 51 -4.86 2.18 8.59
N GLY A 52 -4.23 1.10 8.13
CA GLY A 52 -4.73 0.29 7.04
C GLY A 52 -4.84 -1.18 7.44
N ILE A 53 -5.92 -1.84 6.97
CA ILE A 53 -6.05 -3.29 7.03
C ILE A 53 -5.47 -3.86 5.74
N TRP A 54 -4.48 -4.72 5.90
CA TRP A 54 -3.75 -5.35 4.82
C TRP A 54 -3.96 -6.85 4.83
N LEU A 55 -4.19 -7.41 3.67
CA LEU A 55 -4.15 -8.84 3.45
C LEU A 55 -2.76 -9.22 2.93
N SER A 56 -2.05 -10.06 3.67
CA SER A 56 -0.75 -10.59 3.29
C SER A 56 -0.87 -12.08 3.00
N GLY A 57 -0.20 -12.56 1.95
CA GLY A 57 -0.27 -13.97 1.60
C GLY A 57 0.74 -14.36 0.52
N ARG A 58 0.78 -15.68 0.23
CA ARG A 58 1.62 -16.21 -0.84
C ARG A 58 1.15 -15.74 -2.20
N ARG A 59 2.11 -15.42 -3.06
CA ARG A 59 1.83 -15.06 -4.46
C ARG A 59 1.23 -16.24 -5.22
N PHE A 60 0.46 -15.92 -6.24
CA PHE A 60 -0.19 -16.90 -7.14
C PHE A 60 -1.17 -17.85 -6.46
N LYS A 61 -1.64 -17.52 -5.27
CA LYS A 61 -2.74 -18.20 -4.61
C LYS A 61 -4.01 -17.37 -4.73
N LYS A 62 -5.16 -18.06 -4.80
CA LYS A 62 -6.47 -17.40 -4.80
C LYS A 62 -6.66 -16.67 -3.47
N THR A 63 -6.88 -15.36 -3.55
CA THR A 63 -7.06 -14.52 -2.37
C THR A 63 -8.44 -14.74 -1.74
N PRO A 64 -8.57 -14.68 -0.40
CA PRO A 64 -9.84 -14.81 0.31
C PRO A 64 -10.73 -13.56 0.24
N ILE A 65 -10.40 -12.62 -0.63
CA ILE A 65 -11.16 -11.36 -0.81
C ILE A 65 -12.60 -11.70 -1.17
N GLY A 66 -13.55 -11.09 -0.46
CA GLY A 66 -14.97 -11.34 -0.63
C GLY A 66 -15.55 -12.49 0.20
N ASN A 67 -14.69 -13.39 0.70
CA ASN A 67 -15.09 -14.45 1.64
C ASN A 67 -14.88 -14.02 3.10
N ILE A 68 -14.08 -12.98 3.32
CA ILE A 68 -13.76 -12.43 4.64
C ILE A 68 -14.28 -11.00 4.68
N GLY A 69 -15.08 -10.69 5.68
CA GLY A 69 -15.44 -9.31 6.02
C GLY A 69 -14.65 -8.86 7.24
N PHE A 70 -14.49 -7.56 7.40
CA PHE A 70 -13.72 -7.00 8.52
C PHE A 70 -14.60 -6.12 9.38
N GLN A 71 -14.47 -6.26 10.69
CA GLN A 71 -15.11 -5.39 11.65
C GLN A 71 -14.15 -5.07 12.78
N LEU A 72 -13.97 -3.77 13.06
CA LEU A 72 -13.28 -3.29 14.25
C LEU A 72 -14.28 -2.59 15.15
N ARG A 73 -14.17 -2.85 16.45
CA ARG A 73 -14.98 -2.17 17.47
C ARG A 73 -14.05 -1.59 18.53
N ARG A 74 -14.48 -0.53 19.17
CA ARG A 74 -13.82 -0.04 20.38
C ARG A 74 -14.23 -0.92 21.57
N ALA A 75 -13.29 -1.47 22.32
CA ALA A 75 -13.59 -2.40 23.41
C ALA A 75 -14.43 -1.75 24.51
N GLU A 76 -14.20 -0.47 24.80
CA GLU A 76 -14.85 0.26 25.88
C GLU A 76 -16.31 0.63 25.59
N THR A 77 -16.62 1.04 24.35
CA THR A 77 -17.93 1.55 23.96
C THR A 77 -18.73 0.57 23.10
N GLY A 78 -18.07 -0.44 22.53
CA GLY A 78 -18.66 -1.33 21.53
C GLY A 78 -18.91 -0.66 20.16
N GLU A 79 -18.52 0.59 20.01
CA GLU A 79 -18.72 1.36 18.78
C GLU A 79 -17.90 0.78 17.63
N LYS A 80 -18.55 0.64 16.48
CA LYS A 80 -17.91 0.14 15.25
C LYS A 80 -17.11 1.26 14.58
N LEU A 81 -15.86 0.98 14.27
CA LEU A 81 -15.06 1.88 13.45
C LEU A 81 -15.50 1.81 11.98
N TYR A 82 -15.55 2.97 11.34
CA TYR A 82 -15.84 3.04 9.92
C TYR A 82 -14.61 2.62 9.10
N LEU A 83 -14.74 1.53 8.36
CA LEU A 83 -13.70 1.02 7.45
C LEU A 83 -13.97 1.52 6.04
N SER A 84 -13.13 2.43 5.56
CA SER A 84 -13.18 2.93 4.18
C SER A 84 -12.45 1.98 3.24
N PRO A 85 -13.10 1.44 2.20
CA PRO A 85 -12.41 0.61 1.22
C PRO A 85 -11.28 1.36 0.50
N SER A 86 -10.10 0.76 0.41
CA SER A 86 -8.97 1.34 -0.32
C SER A 86 -9.25 1.34 -1.82
N LEU A 87 -9.44 2.53 -2.41
CA LEU A 87 -9.74 2.69 -3.83
C LEU A 87 -8.57 2.25 -4.72
N MET A 88 -7.34 2.49 -4.30
CA MET A 88 -6.15 2.21 -5.10
C MET A 88 -5.57 0.82 -4.85
N ARG A 89 -6.00 0.13 -3.78
CA ARG A 89 -5.48 -1.19 -3.38
C ARG A 89 -3.97 -1.28 -3.48
N THR A 90 -3.30 -0.35 -2.80
CA THR A 90 -1.84 -0.31 -2.80
C THR A 90 -1.30 -1.68 -2.42
N SER A 91 -0.42 -2.21 -3.27
CA SER A 91 0.21 -3.50 -3.04
C SER A 91 1.72 -3.36 -2.89
N VAL A 92 2.28 -4.14 -1.99
CA VAL A 92 3.72 -4.29 -1.81
C VAL A 92 4.05 -5.75 -2.04
N THR A 93 4.80 -6.00 -3.10
CA THR A 93 5.13 -7.35 -3.53
C THR A 93 6.58 -7.66 -3.19
N GLY A 94 6.80 -8.65 -2.35
CA GLY A 94 8.10 -9.26 -2.09
C GLY A 94 8.36 -10.45 -3.02
N PHE A 95 9.42 -11.22 -2.72
CA PHE A 95 9.82 -12.35 -3.55
C PHE A 95 8.81 -13.51 -3.45
N ASP A 96 8.39 -13.88 -2.23
CA ASP A 96 7.52 -15.03 -1.94
C ASP A 96 6.11 -14.62 -1.52
N LYS A 97 6.01 -13.50 -0.81
CA LYS A 97 4.75 -12.98 -0.27
C LYS A 97 4.44 -11.61 -0.85
N GLY A 98 3.16 -11.33 -1.02
CA GLY A 98 2.63 -10.02 -1.33
C GLY A 98 1.65 -9.58 -0.25
N ARG A 99 1.48 -8.29 -0.09
CA ARG A 99 0.42 -7.73 0.75
C ARG A 99 -0.31 -6.62 0.00
N MET A 100 -1.59 -6.49 0.26
CA MET A 100 -2.46 -5.52 -0.37
C MET A 100 -3.33 -4.83 0.68
N GLU A 101 -3.44 -3.52 0.61
CA GLU A 101 -4.33 -2.74 1.45
C GLU A 101 -5.77 -2.91 1.00
N LEU A 102 -6.63 -3.35 1.91
CA LEU A 102 -8.05 -3.55 1.64
C LEU A 102 -8.89 -2.36 2.12
N TYR A 103 -8.61 -1.92 3.34
CA TYR A 103 -9.34 -0.83 4.00
C TYR A 103 -8.38 0.12 4.68
N HIS A 104 -8.80 1.36 4.85
CA HIS A 104 -8.17 2.34 5.74
C HIS A 104 -9.20 2.86 6.75
N PHE A 105 -8.72 3.21 7.92
CA PHE A 105 -9.55 3.72 9.02
C PHE A 105 -8.74 4.66 9.91
N GLN A 106 -9.45 5.47 10.67
CA GLN A 106 -8.89 6.40 11.63
C GLN A 106 -9.26 5.97 13.05
N VAL A 107 -8.29 5.98 13.93
CA VAL A 107 -8.44 5.82 15.37
C VAL A 107 -8.37 7.22 15.99
N GLU A 108 -9.46 7.67 16.58
CA GLU A 108 -9.55 8.99 17.20
C GLU A 108 -9.01 8.99 18.63
N GLU A 109 -9.17 7.90 19.35
CA GLU A 109 -8.70 7.73 20.71
C GLU A 109 -7.93 6.44 20.88
N GLU A 110 -6.81 6.51 21.60
CA GLU A 110 -6.01 5.35 21.95
C GLU A 110 -6.83 4.35 22.77
N GLY A 111 -6.72 3.06 22.44
CA GLY A 111 -7.47 2.02 23.14
C GLY A 111 -7.29 0.64 22.55
N ASN A 112 -8.08 -0.29 23.09
CA ASN A 112 -8.15 -1.67 22.59
C ASN A 112 -9.28 -1.81 21.57
N TYR A 113 -8.97 -2.43 20.45
CA TYR A 113 -9.87 -2.60 19.32
C TYR A 113 -9.94 -4.07 18.94
N PRO A 114 -10.94 -4.82 19.44
CA PRO A 114 -11.22 -6.15 18.93
C PRO A 114 -11.56 -6.09 17.45
N MET A 115 -10.92 -6.95 16.68
CA MET A 115 -11.13 -7.14 15.25
C MET A 115 -11.75 -8.51 15.02
N SER A 116 -12.83 -8.59 14.23
CA SER A 116 -13.41 -9.85 13.77
C SER A 116 -13.40 -9.94 12.24
N LEU A 117 -13.35 -11.18 11.74
CA LEU A 117 -13.35 -11.50 10.31
C LEU A 117 -14.73 -11.90 9.79
N ASP A 118 -15.77 -11.72 10.57
CA ASP A 118 -17.17 -12.02 10.28
C ASP A 118 -17.97 -10.83 9.71
N GLY A 119 -17.29 -9.70 9.50
CA GLY A 119 -17.89 -8.48 8.96
C GLY A 119 -18.43 -8.62 7.54
N GLU A 120 -19.16 -7.59 7.10
CA GLU A 120 -19.61 -7.52 5.71
C GLU A 120 -18.45 -7.18 4.77
N SER A 121 -18.27 -7.99 3.73
CA SER A 121 -17.33 -7.65 2.65
C SER A 121 -17.90 -6.54 1.77
N SER A 122 -17.03 -5.62 1.32
CA SER A 122 -17.44 -4.52 0.44
C SER A 122 -17.96 -5.04 -0.91
N VAL A 123 -18.79 -4.25 -1.58
CA VAL A 123 -19.28 -4.57 -2.94
C VAL A 123 -18.12 -4.85 -3.89
N ARG A 124 -17.04 -4.11 -3.75
CA ARG A 124 -15.82 -4.30 -4.55
C ARG A 124 -15.17 -5.65 -4.28
N ASP A 125 -15.08 -6.06 -3.01
CA ASP A 125 -14.51 -7.35 -2.62
C ASP A 125 -15.30 -8.51 -3.22
N ARG A 126 -16.63 -8.39 -3.25
CA ARG A 126 -17.51 -9.37 -3.88
C ARG A 126 -17.31 -9.45 -5.40
N LEU A 127 -17.13 -8.31 -6.07
CA LEU A 127 -16.83 -8.29 -7.50
C LEU A 127 -15.47 -8.92 -7.81
N GLU A 128 -14.44 -8.60 -7.05
CA GLU A 128 -13.12 -9.21 -7.22
C GLU A 128 -13.13 -10.71 -6.92
N ALA A 129 -13.89 -11.14 -5.90
CA ALA A 129 -14.11 -12.56 -5.62
C ALA A 129 -14.78 -13.28 -6.79
N SER A 130 -15.76 -12.65 -7.43
CA SER A 130 -16.44 -13.21 -8.60
C SER A 130 -15.50 -13.42 -9.78
N ILE A 131 -14.62 -12.44 -10.05
CA ILE A 131 -13.58 -12.55 -11.07
C ILE A 131 -12.55 -13.62 -10.67
N GLY A 132 -12.13 -13.65 -9.41
CA GLY A 132 -11.22 -14.67 -8.88
C GLY A 132 -11.81 -16.10 -9.00
N ASN A 133 -13.10 -16.27 -8.76
CA ASN A 133 -13.79 -17.55 -8.91
C ASN A 133 -13.84 -18.03 -10.36
N LEU A 134 -13.91 -17.09 -11.31
CA LEU A 134 -13.87 -17.40 -12.74
C LEU A 134 -12.48 -17.87 -13.19
N LEU A 135 -11.41 -17.27 -12.65
CA LEU A 135 -10.02 -17.55 -13.01
C LEU A 135 -9.43 -18.75 -12.26
N PHE A 136 -9.81 -18.95 -11.01
CA PHE A 136 -9.26 -19.98 -10.14
C PHE A 136 -10.39 -20.90 -9.62
N LYS A 137 -10.44 -22.12 -10.13
CA LYS A 137 -11.43 -23.13 -9.70
C LYS A 137 -11.14 -23.76 -8.33
N GLN A 138 -9.93 -23.55 -7.80
CA GLN A 138 -9.52 -24.13 -6.51
C GLN A 138 -10.20 -23.41 -5.33
N PRO A 139 -10.53 -24.11 -4.24
CA PRO A 139 -11.01 -23.48 -3.02
C PRO A 139 -9.94 -22.54 -2.45
N VAL A 140 -10.38 -21.53 -1.71
CA VAL A 140 -9.50 -20.60 -1.01
C VAL A 140 -8.90 -21.30 0.21
N ASP A 141 -7.58 -21.30 0.32
CA ASP A 141 -6.87 -21.82 1.49
C ASP A 141 -6.47 -20.64 2.39
N LEU A 142 -7.20 -20.44 3.48
CA LEU A 142 -7.01 -19.37 4.43
C LEU A 142 -5.66 -19.44 5.16
N SER A 143 -5.07 -20.65 5.28
CA SER A 143 -3.81 -20.84 5.99
C SER A 143 -2.61 -20.13 5.34
N ASN A 144 -2.74 -19.77 4.06
CA ASN A 144 -1.71 -19.06 3.31
C ASN A 144 -1.78 -17.53 3.48
N PHE A 145 -2.76 -17.02 4.24
CA PHE A 145 -3.04 -15.59 4.36
C PHE A 145 -3.08 -15.13 5.80
N THR A 146 -2.61 -13.92 6.01
CA THR A 146 -2.66 -13.19 7.29
C THR A 146 -3.27 -11.82 7.10
N VAL A 147 -4.01 -11.35 8.07
CA VAL A 147 -4.50 -9.99 8.15
C VAL A 147 -3.54 -9.18 8.99
N GLN A 148 -3.18 -8.00 8.52
CA GLN A 148 -2.25 -7.10 9.19
C GLN A 148 -2.89 -5.74 9.37
N ILE A 149 -2.74 -5.14 10.56
CA ILE A 149 -3.01 -3.72 10.78
C ILE A 149 -1.68 -2.98 10.78
N ARG A 150 -1.55 -2.03 9.86
CA ARG A 150 -0.35 -1.23 9.67
C ARG A 150 -0.65 0.25 9.74
N LYS A 151 0.37 1.04 10.12
CA LYS A 151 0.25 2.50 10.08
C LYS A 151 -0.11 2.96 8.68
N GLY A 152 -1.18 3.75 8.60
CA GLY A 152 -1.66 4.31 7.34
C GLY A 152 -0.67 5.35 6.80
N ASN A 153 -0.39 5.28 5.53
CA ASN A 153 0.39 6.29 4.81
C ASN A 153 -0.52 7.03 3.84
N SER A 154 -0.28 8.32 3.68
CA SER A 154 -1.04 9.11 2.72
C SER A 154 -0.81 8.61 1.28
N ILE A 155 -1.89 8.27 0.59
CA ILE A 155 -1.87 7.90 -0.84
C ILE A 155 -1.24 9.04 -1.66
N ALA A 156 -1.49 10.29 -1.30
CA ALA A 156 -0.89 11.43 -1.94
C ALA A 156 0.65 11.37 -1.89
N MET A 157 1.23 10.95 -0.76
CA MET A 157 2.68 10.80 -0.63
C MET A 157 3.24 9.74 -1.59
N PHE A 158 2.51 8.67 -1.83
CA PHE A 158 2.89 7.63 -2.80
C PHE A 158 2.88 8.18 -4.23
N PHE A 159 1.82 8.91 -4.62
CA PHE A 159 1.77 9.57 -5.94
C PHE A 159 2.89 10.59 -6.14
N PHE A 160 3.15 11.43 -5.13
CA PHE A 160 4.27 12.37 -5.20
C PHE A 160 5.63 11.66 -5.33
N ALA A 161 5.81 10.52 -4.68
CA ALA A 161 7.05 9.73 -4.83
C ALA A 161 7.21 9.20 -6.27
N ILE A 162 6.15 8.65 -6.87
CA ILE A 162 6.19 8.17 -8.27
C ILE A 162 6.45 9.33 -9.22
N LEU A 163 5.74 10.45 -9.07
CA LEU A 163 5.93 11.63 -9.91
C LEU A 163 7.36 12.15 -9.81
N SER A 164 7.92 12.19 -8.60
CA SER A 164 9.29 12.63 -8.36
C SER A 164 10.33 11.69 -8.98
N ILE A 165 10.08 10.36 -9.01
CA ILE A 165 10.95 9.38 -9.70
C ILE A 165 10.95 9.67 -11.22
N ASN A 166 9.77 9.88 -11.80
CA ASN A 166 9.67 10.21 -13.23
C ASN A 166 10.39 11.52 -13.55
N LEU A 167 10.16 12.58 -12.75
CA LEU A 167 10.83 13.86 -12.93
C LEU A 167 12.36 13.72 -12.81
N ALA A 168 12.85 12.96 -11.84
CA ALA A 168 14.27 12.69 -11.67
C ALA A 168 14.87 11.99 -12.91
N ALA A 169 14.17 11.01 -13.46
CA ALA A 169 14.60 10.33 -14.68
C ALA A 169 14.70 11.31 -15.88
N TRP A 170 13.70 12.16 -16.08
CA TRP A 170 13.72 13.18 -17.12
C TRP A 170 14.83 14.22 -16.92
N MET A 171 15.11 14.63 -15.67
CA MET A 171 16.22 15.52 -15.37
C MET A 171 17.58 14.91 -15.73
N ILE A 172 17.79 13.62 -15.38
CA ILE A 172 19.04 12.91 -15.71
C ILE A 172 19.18 12.78 -17.23
N LEU A 173 18.14 12.29 -17.92
CA LEU A 173 18.15 12.14 -19.37
C LEU A 173 18.33 13.49 -20.08
N GLY A 174 17.61 14.53 -19.66
CA GLY A 174 17.76 15.87 -20.21
C GLY A 174 19.15 16.44 -19.98
N GLY A 175 19.70 16.26 -18.77
CA GLY A 175 21.07 16.70 -18.45
C GLY A 175 22.14 16.05 -19.33
N VAL A 176 21.91 14.81 -19.77
CA VAL A 176 22.81 14.11 -20.72
C VAL A 176 22.57 14.54 -22.15
N MET A 177 21.32 14.55 -22.62
CA MET A 177 20.99 14.74 -24.04
C MET A 177 21.05 16.19 -24.49
N LEU A 178 20.56 17.15 -23.69
CA LEU A 178 20.48 18.55 -24.07
C LEU A 178 21.83 19.17 -24.48
N PRO A 179 22.96 18.89 -23.81
CA PRO A 179 24.26 19.42 -24.23
C PRO A 179 24.67 18.99 -25.64
N PHE A 180 24.29 17.79 -26.07
CA PHE A 180 24.58 17.29 -27.43
C PHE A 180 23.67 17.95 -28.45
N ILE A 181 22.37 18.04 -28.17
CA ILE A 181 21.41 18.69 -29.05
C ILE A 181 21.77 20.17 -29.25
N LEU A 182 22.15 20.89 -28.18
CA LEU A 182 22.55 22.29 -28.25
C LEU A 182 23.87 22.45 -29.01
N ALA A 183 24.76 21.46 -29.00
CA ALA A 183 26.00 21.50 -29.79
C ALA A 183 25.74 21.36 -31.28
N GLU A 184 24.75 20.53 -31.70
CA GLU A 184 24.35 20.41 -33.09
C GLU A 184 23.63 21.66 -33.64
N VAL A 185 22.86 22.34 -32.81
CA VAL A 185 22.12 23.56 -33.22
C VAL A 185 22.96 24.82 -33.16
N GLY A 186 24.23 24.73 -32.72
CA GLY A 186 25.19 25.86 -32.76
C GLY A 186 25.08 26.82 -31.58
N TYR A 187 24.54 26.37 -30.41
CA TYR A 187 24.47 27.13 -29.16
C TYR A 187 25.51 26.68 -28.11
#